data_88d0b913fafdc53614cba7ce459f5cd3
#
_entry.id   88d0b913fafdc53614cba7ce459f5cd3
#
_cell.length_a   1.000
_cell.length_b   1.000
_cell.length_c   1.000
_cell.angle_alpha   90.00
_cell.angle_beta   90.00
_cell.angle_gamma   90.00
#
_symmetry.space_group_name_H-M   'P 1'
#
loop_
_entity.id
_entity.type
_entity.pdbx_description
1 polymer ?
#
loop_
_entity_poly.entity_id
_entity_poly.type
_entity_poly.pdbx_seq_one_letter_code
_entity_poly.pdbx_strand_id
1 'polypeptide(L)'
;MQFPVHIPFIEQLGLELHSLGDGESDLRVDLTDAHMNAWSVAHGGVIMTLLDAAMAHAARSIHRDQPDFGPGVVTIEMKTSFMRPGEGKLRAAGKLLHRTATLAFCEGSIFGGDGKLCAHATGTFKYMRAVPGRDRSLKVLPQG
;
A
#
# COMPACT_ATOMS: atom_id res chain seq x y z
N MET A 1 -7.17 1.82 12.57
CA MET A 1 -8.20 1.28 11.63
C MET A 1 -7.72 -0.07 11.12
N GLN A 2 -8.61 -0.97 10.88
CA GLN A 2 -8.26 -2.32 10.42
C GLN A 2 -8.18 -2.36 8.89
N PHE A 3 -7.20 -3.10 8.36
CA PHE A 3 -7.16 -3.37 6.92
C PHE A 3 -8.41 -4.15 6.49
N PRO A 4 -8.97 -3.86 5.30
CA PRO A 4 -10.20 -4.53 4.83
C PRO A 4 -9.97 -5.99 4.41
N VAL A 5 -8.72 -6.39 4.16
CA VAL A 5 -8.35 -7.73 3.73
C VAL A 5 -7.18 -8.24 4.56
N HIS A 6 -7.08 -9.58 4.65
CA HIS A 6 -5.96 -10.24 5.31
C HIS A 6 -4.79 -10.35 4.34
N ILE A 7 -3.69 -9.67 4.66
CA ILE A 7 -2.46 -9.69 3.86
C ILE A 7 -1.30 -10.07 4.77
N PRO A 8 -0.98 -11.38 4.88
CA PRO A 8 0.03 -11.86 5.84
C PRO A 8 1.37 -11.14 5.75
N PHE A 9 1.82 -10.80 4.54
CA PHE A 9 3.11 -10.15 4.35
C PHE A 9 3.18 -8.78 5.02
N ILE A 10 2.20 -7.92 4.78
CA ILE A 10 2.20 -6.57 5.38
C ILE A 10 1.91 -6.62 6.88
N GLU A 11 1.16 -7.62 7.35
CA GLU A 11 0.91 -7.84 8.77
C GLU A 11 2.20 -8.20 9.50
N GLN A 12 3.02 -9.09 8.92
CA GLN A 12 4.33 -9.46 9.49
C GLN A 12 5.29 -8.27 9.54
N LEU A 13 5.21 -7.36 8.58
CA LEU A 13 6.01 -6.14 8.59
C LEU A 13 5.52 -5.10 9.59
N GLY A 14 4.34 -5.30 10.16
CA GLY A 14 3.77 -4.36 11.15
C GLY A 14 3.23 -3.09 10.53
N LEU A 15 2.81 -3.12 9.26
CA LEU A 15 2.18 -1.98 8.62
C LEU A 15 0.82 -1.70 9.26
N GLU A 16 0.54 -0.43 9.49
CA GLU A 16 -0.70 0.04 10.09
C GLU A 16 -1.48 0.89 9.09
N LEU A 17 -2.78 0.65 8.99
CA LEU A 17 -3.68 1.50 8.22
C LEU A 17 -4.18 2.63 9.11
N HIS A 18 -3.86 3.87 8.74
CA HIS A 18 -4.26 5.06 9.51
C HIS A 18 -5.55 5.67 8.97
N SER A 19 -5.67 5.82 7.66
CA SER A 19 -6.91 6.31 7.02
C SER A 19 -7.07 5.74 5.61
N LEU A 20 -8.30 5.69 5.14
CA LEU A 20 -8.65 5.10 3.84
C LEU A 20 -9.96 5.70 3.34
N GLY A 21 -9.97 6.24 2.14
CA GLY A 21 -11.20 6.72 1.49
C GLY A 21 -10.94 7.70 0.36
N ASP A 22 -11.90 7.81 -0.53
CA ASP A 22 -11.96 8.81 -1.60
C ASP A 22 -10.71 8.84 -2.51
N GLY A 23 -10.15 7.67 -2.79
CA GLY A 23 -8.95 7.55 -3.62
C GLY A 23 -7.65 7.82 -2.88
N GLU A 24 -7.67 7.87 -1.55
CA GLU A 24 -6.48 8.13 -0.74
C GLU A 24 -6.30 7.07 0.35
N SER A 25 -5.06 6.86 0.75
CA SER A 25 -4.69 6.01 1.88
C SER A 25 -3.54 6.61 2.66
N ASP A 26 -3.48 6.33 3.96
CA ASP A 26 -2.37 6.66 4.84
C ASP A 26 -1.99 5.38 5.59
N LEU A 27 -0.80 4.86 5.31
CA LEU A 27 -0.24 3.70 5.99
C LEU A 27 1.00 4.13 6.75
N ARG A 28 1.27 3.46 7.87
CA ARG A 28 2.43 3.77 8.71
C ARG A 28 3.13 2.50 9.18
N VAL A 29 4.39 2.63 9.49
CA VAL A 29 5.18 1.56 10.10
C VAL A 29 6.23 2.14 11.04
N ASP A 30 6.34 1.57 12.24
CA ASP A 30 7.44 1.83 13.16
C ASP A 30 8.59 0.90 12.78
N LEU A 31 9.72 1.47 12.35
CA LEU A 31 10.86 0.69 11.92
C LEU A 31 11.49 -0.07 13.09
N THR A 32 11.76 -1.35 12.86
CA THR A 32 12.51 -2.24 13.77
C THR A 32 13.72 -2.79 13.03
N ASP A 33 14.59 -3.51 13.73
CA ASP A 33 15.76 -4.14 13.11
C ASP A 33 15.39 -5.04 11.93
N ALA A 34 14.23 -5.68 11.97
CA ALA A 34 13.75 -6.54 10.89
C ALA A 34 13.48 -5.79 9.58
N HIS A 35 13.33 -4.47 9.61
CA HIS A 35 13.10 -3.62 8.46
C HIS A 35 14.37 -3.01 7.87
N MET A 36 15.52 -3.17 8.56
CA MET A 36 16.73 -2.42 8.24
C MET A 36 17.57 -3.10 7.17
N ASN A 37 18.28 -2.27 6.40
CA ASN A 37 19.33 -2.72 5.50
C ASN A 37 20.69 -2.70 6.23
N ALA A 38 21.78 -2.99 5.49
CA ALA A 38 23.13 -3.00 6.05
C ALA A 38 23.60 -1.62 6.57
N TRP A 39 22.93 -0.55 6.21
CA TRP A 39 23.22 0.82 6.66
C TRP A 39 22.40 1.25 7.88
N SER A 40 21.61 0.34 8.45
CA SER A 40 20.71 0.61 9.58
C SER A 40 19.65 1.68 9.29
N VAL A 41 19.18 1.72 8.06
CA VAL A 41 18.01 2.50 7.62
C VAL A 41 17.03 1.55 6.92
N ALA A 42 15.81 2.01 6.68
CA ALA A 42 14.78 1.17 6.08
C ALA A 42 15.27 0.54 4.77
N HIS A 43 15.18 -0.77 4.66
CA HIS A 43 15.49 -1.50 3.43
C HIS A 43 14.56 -1.02 2.29
N GLY A 44 15.13 -0.85 1.10
CA GLY A 44 14.34 -0.40 -0.07
C GLY A 44 13.15 -1.30 -0.37
N GLY A 45 13.25 -2.60 -0.08
CA GLY A 45 12.13 -3.53 -0.22
C GLY A 45 10.97 -3.24 0.73
N VAL A 46 11.24 -2.79 1.95
CA VAL A 46 10.21 -2.35 2.90
C VAL A 46 9.52 -1.09 2.37
N ILE A 47 10.31 -0.12 1.90
CA ILE A 47 9.77 1.12 1.32
C ILE A 47 8.89 0.81 0.10
N MET A 48 9.32 -0.06 -0.80
CA MET A 48 8.53 -0.46 -1.97
C MET A 48 7.26 -1.20 -1.57
N THR A 49 7.31 -2.05 -0.57
CA THR A 49 6.12 -2.75 -0.05
C THR A 49 5.12 -1.76 0.52
N LEU A 50 5.60 -0.79 1.30
CA LEU A 50 4.75 0.23 1.90
C LEU A 50 4.09 1.10 0.82
N LEU A 51 4.83 1.48 -0.22
CA LEU A 51 4.31 2.23 -1.36
C LEU A 51 3.30 1.41 -2.16
N ASP A 52 3.59 0.16 -2.45
CA ASP A 52 2.69 -0.74 -3.17
C ASP A 52 1.37 -0.91 -2.40
N ALA A 53 1.46 -1.20 -1.11
CA ALA A 53 0.28 -1.35 -0.25
C ALA A 53 -0.54 -0.06 -0.18
N ALA A 54 0.11 1.10 -0.04
CA ALA A 54 -0.58 2.38 0.03
C ALA A 54 -1.31 2.69 -1.28
N MET A 55 -0.67 2.50 -2.42
CA MET A 55 -1.29 2.73 -3.73
C MET A 55 -2.44 1.75 -3.98
N ALA A 56 -2.25 0.47 -3.65
CA ALA A 56 -3.29 -0.55 -3.81
C ALA A 56 -4.53 -0.24 -2.96
N HIS A 57 -4.35 0.19 -1.73
CA HIS A 57 -5.46 0.58 -0.86
C HIS A 57 -6.15 1.86 -1.34
N ALA A 58 -5.38 2.83 -1.83
CA ALA A 58 -5.96 4.04 -2.44
C ALA A 58 -6.85 3.67 -3.64
N ALA A 59 -6.38 2.78 -4.51
CA ALA A 59 -7.15 2.31 -5.66
C ALA A 59 -8.46 1.62 -5.26
N ARG A 60 -8.44 0.85 -4.17
CA ARG A 60 -9.62 0.15 -3.67
C ARG A 60 -10.57 1.03 -2.88
N SER A 61 -10.09 2.14 -2.33
CA SER A 61 -10.85 2.98 -1.40
C SER A 61 -12.14 3.54 -1.99
N ILE A 62 -12.20 3.73 -3.30
CA ILE A 62 -13.41 4.21 -4.00
C ILE A 62 -14.54 3.19 -4.02
N HIS A 63 -14.24 1.92 -3.74
CA HIS A 63 -15.23 0.83 -3.68
C HIS A 63 -15.58 0.41 -2.25
N ARG A 64 -15.16 1.18 -1.25
CA ARG A 64 -15.31 0.80 0.17
C ARG A 64 -16.75 0.51 0.60
N ASP A 65 -17.73 1.12 -0.07
CA ASP A 65 -19.14 0.93 0.24
C ASP A 65 -19.76 -0.27 -0.50
N GLN A 66 -18.99 -0.94 -1.36
CA GLN A 66 -19.45 -2.16 -2.05
C GLN A 66 -19.28 -3.39 -1.15
N PRO A 67 -20.07 -4.47 -1.39
CA PRO A 67 -19.88 -5.74 -0.68
C PRO A 67 -18.43 -6.21 -0.79
N ASP A 68 -17.88 -6.73 0.32
CA ASP A 68 -16.52 -7.23 0.42
C ASP A 68 -15.46 -6.20 -0.02
N PHE A 69 -15.74 -4.92 0.15
CA PHE A 69 -14.84 -3.83 -0.22
C PHE A 69 -14.57 -3.75 -1.74
N GLY A 70 -15.49 -4.28 -2.56
CA GLY A 70 -15.37 -4.30 -4.00
C GLY A 70 -14.24 -5.22 -4.51
N PRO A 71 -13.84 -5.02 -5.79
CA PRO A 71 -12.78 -5.85 -6.37
C PRO A 71 -11.43 -5.60 -5.69
N GLY A 72 -10.60 -6.63 -5.65
CA GLY A 72 -9.20 -6.49 -5.28
C GLY A 72 -8.40 -5.88 -6.41
N VAL A 73 -7.11 -5.67 -6.17
CA VAL A 73 -6.18 -5.21 -7.21
C VAL A 73 -4.96 -6.10 -7.26
N VAL A 74 -4.34 -6.19 -8.43
CA VAL A 74 -3.01 -6.73 -8.61
C VAL A 74 -2.11 -5.64 -9.19
N THR A 75 -0.86 -5.61 -8.76
CA THR A 75 0.13 -4.65 -9.24
C THR A 75 0.59 -5.07 -10.63
N ILE A 76 0.45 -4.18 -11.62
CA ILE A 76 0.93 -4.41 -12.98
C ILE A 76 2.39 -3.95 -13.08
N GLU A 77 2.68 -2.76 -12.60
CA GLU A 77 4.02 -2.21 -12.55
C GLU A 77 4.09 -1.10 -11.51
N MET A 78 5.28 -0.81 -11.03
CA MET A 78 5.54 0.38 -10.24
C MET A 78 6.97 0.85 -10.48
N LYS A 79 7.14 2.16 -10.46
CA LYS A 79 8.45 2.79 -10.54
C LYS A 79 8.66 3.59 -9.26
N THR A 80 9.79 3.37 -8.60
CA THR A 80 10.12 4.02 -7.33
C THR A 80 11.42 4.79 -7.45
N SER A 81 11.41 6.01 -6.92
CA SER A 81 12.62 6.83 -6.74
C SER A 81 12.90 6.94 -5.25
N PHE A 82 14.14 6.65 -4.86
CA PHE A 82 14.60 6.74 -3.48
C PHE A 82 15.47 8.00 -3.36
N MET A 83 15.09 8.92 -2.50
CA MET A 83 15.71 10.25 -2.40
C MET A 83 16.45 10.47 -1.08
N ARG A 84 15.98 9.84 0.01
CA ARG A 84 16.53 9.99 1.36
C ARG A 84 16.43 8.66 2.10
N PRO A 85 17.34 8.39 3.07
CA PRO A 85 17.17 7.26 3.97
C PRO A 85 15.85 7.33 4.74
N GLY A 86 15.14 6.20 4.85
CA GLY A 86 13.95 6.09 5.68
C GLY A 86 14.33 5.78 7.12
N GLU A 87 13.96 6.64 8.06
CA GLU A 87 14.27 6.49 9.47
C GLU A 87 13.06 6.84 10.33
N GLY A 88 12.97 6.21 11.50
CA GLY A 88 11.92 6.47 12.46
C GLY A 88 10.58 5.84 12.07
N LYS A 89 9.49 6.54 12.30
CA LYS A 89 8.16 6.12 11.86
C LYS A 89 7.92 6.59 10.43
N LEU A 90 7.80 5.66 9.51
CA LEU A 90 7.51 5.98 8.11
C LEU A 90 6.01 6.13 7.88
N ARG A 91 5.65 7.09 7.05
CA ARG A 91 4.27 7.29 6.59
C ARG A 91 4.22 7.18 5.07
N ALA A 92 3.32 6.36 4.57
CA ALA A 92 3.04 6.24 3.14
C ALA A 92 1.68 6.85 2.83
N ALA A 93 1.68 7.82 1.93
CA ALA A 93 0.46 8.42 1.41
C ALA A 93 0.22 7.90 -0.01
N GLY A 94 -0.86 7.14 -0.19
CA GLY A 94 -1.28 6.66 -1.51
C GLY A 94 -2.39 7.53 -2.08
N LYS A 95 -2.38 7.71 -3.40
CA LYS A 95 -3.38 8.49 -4.11
C LYS A 95 -3.72 7.88 -5.46
N LEU A 96 -5.01 7.67 -5.69
CA LEU A 96 -5.55 7.31 -7.00
C LEU A 96 -5.59 8.57 -7.86
N LEU A 97 -4.86 8.55 -8.99
CA LEU A 97 -4.80 9.69 -9.91
C LEU A 97 -5.88 9.60 -10.99
N HIS A 98 -6.08 8.40 -11.51
CA HIS A 98 -7.03 8.14 -12.60
C HIS A 98 -7.36 6.66 -12.61
N ARG A 99 -8.58 6.32 -13.02
CA ARG A 99 -8.97 4.93 -13.23
C ARG A 99 -9.84 4.76 -14.46
N THR A 100 -9.77 3.56 -15.02
CA THR A 100 -10.73 3.03 -15.97
C THR A 100 -11.61 1.99 -15.27
N ALA A 101 -12.45 1.28 -16.01
CA ALA A 101 -13.24 0.19 -15.45
C ALA A 101 -12.36 -0.94 -14.88
N THR A 102 -11.15 -1.13 -15.42
CA THR A 102 -10.28 -2.26 -15.08
C THR A 102 -8.92 -1.86 -14.53
N LEU A 103 -8.48 -0.62 -14.72
CA LEU A 103 -7.13 -0.17 -14.34
C LEU A 103 -7.21 1.02 -13.38
N ALA A 104 -6.24 1.11 -12.49
CA ALA A 104 -6.01 2.24 -11.60
C ALA A 104 -4.58 2.74 -11.78
N PHE A 105 -4.42 4.06 -11.92
CA PHE A 105 -3.14 4.74 -11.99
C PHE A 105 -2.96 5.54 -10.71
N CYS A 106 -1.91 5.21 -9.96
CA CYS A 106 -1.71 5.74 -8.61
C CYS A 106 -0.34 6.36 -8.44
N GLU A 107 -0.21 7.19 -7.42
CA GLU A 107 1.07 7.62 -6.89
C GLU A 107 1.13 7.38 -5.39
N GLY A 108 2.34 7.29 -4.86
CA GLY A 108 2.59 7.12 -3.44
C GLY A 108 3.84 7.89 -3.02
N SER A 109 3.84 8.36 -1.79
CA SER A 109 4.96 9.07 -1.20
C SER A 109 5.28 8.51 0.17
N ILE A 110 6.57 8.37 0.47
CA ILE A 110 7.05 7.97 1.80
C ILE A 110 7.66 9.18 2.48
N PHE A 111 7.21 9.45 3.71
CA PHE A 111 7.77 10.46 4.60
C PHE A 111 8.45 9.79 5.78
N GLY A 112 9.64 10.26 6.13
CA GLY A 112 10.37 9.79 7.31
C GLY A 112 9.81 10.33 8.62
N GLY A 113 10.42 9.95 9.73
CA GLY A 113 10.02 10.42 11.05
C GLY A 113 10.14 11.93 11.23
N ASP A 114 10.99 12.58 10.44
CA ASP A 114 11.15 14.04 10.40
C ASP A 114 10.13 14.74 9.48
N GLY A 115 9.24 13.99 8.84
CA GLY A 115 8.22 14.50 7.92
C GLY A 115 8.73 14.82 6.52
N LYS A 116 10.02 14.56 6.21
CA LYS A 116 10.58 14.82 4.90
C LYS A 116 10.36 13.67 3.93
N LEU A 117 10.20 14.00 2.64
CA LEU A 117 9.99 13.03 1.58
C LEU A 117 11.24 12.14 1.41
N CYS A 118 11.07 10.84 1.55
CA CYS A 118 12.13 9.84 1.41
C CYS A 118 12.10 9.12 0.07
N ALA A 119 10.90 8.81 -0.42
CA ALA A 119 10.72 8.07 -1.66
C ALA A 119 9.38 8.43 -2.29
N HIS A 120 9.29 8.25 -3.60
CA HIS A 120 8.06 8.45 -4.37
C HIS A 120 7.93 7.36 -5.41
N ALA A 121 6.69 6.93 -5.66
CA ALA A 121 6.39 5.94 -6.68
C ALA A 121 5.18 6.32 -7.50
N THR A 122 5.14 5.82 -8.72
CA THR A 122 3.92 5.69 -9.52
C THR A 122 3.67 4.21 -9.76
N GLY A 123 2.41 3.82 -9.85
CA GLY A 123 2.05 2.43 -10.06
C GLY A 123 0.75 2.29 -10.85
N THR A 124 0.66 1.17 -11.58
CA THR A 124 -0.54 0.77 -12.30
C THR A 124 -1.04 -0.53 -11.70
N PHE A 125 -2.34 -0.58 -11.44
CA PHE A 125 -3.01 -1.71 -10.81
C PHE A 125 -4.18 -2.15 -11.67
N LYS A 126 -4.48 -3.45 -11.65
CA LYS A 126 -5.65 -3.99 -12.33
C LYS A 126 -6.66 -4.45 -11.28
N TYR A 127 -7.92 -4.00 -11.42
CA TYR A 127 -9.01 -4.48 -10.60
C TYR A 127 -9.40 -5.90 -10.98
N MET A 128 -9.47 -6.80 -9.98
CA MET A 128 -9.80 -8.21 -10.20
C MET A 128 -10.61 -8.74 -9.03
N ARG A 129 -11.60 -9.60 -9.33
CA ARG A 129 -12.37 -10.29 -8.29
C ARG A 129 -11.73 -11.62 -7.89
N ALA A 130 -10.94 -12.23 -8.80
CA ALA A 130 -10.22 -13.48 -8.54
C ALA A 130 -8.94 -13.54 -9.36
N VAL A 131 -7.93 -14.25 -8.83
CA VAL A 131 -6.69 -14.48 -9.56
C VAL A 131 -6.87 -15.67 -10.51
N PRO A 132 -6.54 -15.54 -11.83
CA PRO A 132 -6.71 -16.62 -12.79
C PRO A 132 -5.94 -17.89 -12.43
N GLY A 133 -6.47 -19.04 -12.86
CA GLY A 133 -5.82 -20.35 -12.79
C GLY A 133 -6.16 -21.22 -11.57
N ARG A 134 -6.71 -20.63 -10.52
CA ARG A 134 -7.24 -21.32 -9.34
C ARG A 134 -8.32 -20.46 -8.71
N ASP A 135 -9.26 -21.08 -8.00
CA ASP A 135 -10.30 -20.38 -7.24
C ASP A 135 -9.68 -19.66 -6.03
N ARG A 136 -9.05 -18.51 -6.30
CA ARG A 136 -8.47 -17.66 -5.26
C ARG A 136 -9.25 -16.36 -5.18
N SER A 137 -9.97 -16.21 -4.11
CA SER A 137 -10.67 -14.97 -3.76
C SER A 137 -9.90 -14.20 -2.69
N LEU A 138 -10.21 -12.92 -2.52
CA LEU A 138 -9.68 -12.15 -1.42
C LEU A 138 -10.21 -12.68 -0.09
N LYS A 139 -9.32 -12.75 0.89
CA LYS A 139 -9.68 -13.08 2.27
C LYS A 139 -10.07 -11.79 2.97
N VAL A 140 -11.35 -11.49 2.94
CA VAL A 140 -11.89 -10.27 3.55
C VAL A 140 -12.02 -10.50 5.06
N LEU A 141 -11.56 -9.51 5.84
CA LEU A 141 -11.70 -9.56 7.29
C LEU A 141 -13.07 -9.00 7.70
N PRO A 142 -13.69 -9.57 8.75
CA PRO A 142 -14.91 -8.99 9.31
C PRO A 142 -14.65 -7.53 9.73
N GLN A 143 -15.55 -6.65 9.32
CA GLN A 143 -15.52 -5.26 9.77
C GLN A 143 -16.34 -5.16 11.05
N GLY A 144 -15.63 -4.97 12.14
CA GLY A 144 -16.25 -4.84 13.45
C GLY A 144 -16.83 -3.46 13.71
#